data_c6dd5f2a8ce3a1c331da875bfe91e031
#
_entry.id   c6dd5f2a8ce3a1c331da875bfe91e031
#
_cell.length_a   1.000
_cell.length_b   1.000
_cell.length_c   1.000
_cell.angle_alpha   90.00
_cell.angle_beta   90.00
_cell.angle_gamma   90.00
#
_symmetry.space_group_name_H-M   'P 1'
#
loop_
_entity.id
_entity.type
_entity.pdbx_description
1 polymer ?
#
loop_
_entity_poly.entity_id
_entity_poly.type
_entity_poly.pdbx_seq_one_letter_code
_entity_poly.pdbx_strand_id
1 'polypeptide(L)'
;MYKRQTQHFGIDLKVFMVKVSFNQKPYRKLMMNTWGADVYASPSEITAAGRAALAKNPNDSGSLGMAISEAVEMALQNPQDTRYCLGSVLNHVLLHQTIIGEEAVKQMELFGEYPDVVIGCFGGGSNFAGISFSFLRDNLTKGKNTRVIAVEPQSCPKLTRGEFQYDFGDVAGFT
;
A
#
# COMPACT_ATOMS: atom_id res chain seq x y z
N MET A 1 7.71 5.92 -2.92
CA MET A 1 9.00 5.33 -3.33
C MET A 1 9.16 5.34 -4.85
N TYR A 2 8.32 4.65 -5.63
CA TYR A 2 8.46 4.51 -7.10
C TYR A 2 8.57 5.84 -7.88
N LYS A 3 7.86 6.90 -7.46
CA LYS A 3 7.82 8.20 -8.15
C LYS A 3 9.19 8.85 -8.35
N ARG A 4 10.06 8.75 -7.36
CA ARG A 4 11.43 9.26 -7.45
C ARG A 4 12.29 8.38 -8.35
N GLN A 5 12.15 7.07 -8.24
CA GLN A 5 12.93 6.14 -9.05
C GLN A 5 12.57 6.23 -10.53
N THR A 6 11.29 6.34 -10.88
CA THR A 6 10.87 6.48 -12.28
C THR A 6 11.48 7.70 -12.94
N GLN A 7 11.55 8.84 -12.24
CA GLN A 7 12.24 10.01 -12.74
C GLN A 7 13.73 9.76 -13.04
N HIS A 8 14.43 9.07 -12.12
CA HIS A 8 15.85 8.77 -12.33
C HIS A 8 16.11 7.80 -13.48
N PHE A 9 15.16 6.94 -13.80
CA PHE A 9 15.27 5.96 -14.88
C PHE A 9 14.59 6.40 -16.18
N GLY A 10 14.04 7.61 -16.25
CA GLY A 10 13.33 8.11 -17.43
C GLY A 10 12.06 7.30 -17.76
N ILE A 11 11.37 6.80 -16.74
CA ILE A 11 10.16 6.01 -16.90
C ILE A 11 8.95 6.88 -16.56
N ASP A 12 8.00 6.94 -17.49
CA ASP A 12 6.72 7.62 -17.26
C ASP A 12 5.91 6.92 -16.16
N LEU A 13 5.34 7.70 -15.25
CA LEU A 13 4.57 7.17 -14.14
C LEU A 13 3.18 7.83 -14.07
N LYS A 14 2.15 6.99 -14.06
CA LYS A 14 0.77 7.38 -13.75
C LYS A 14 0.39 6.88 -12.36
N VAL A 15 -0.23 7.73 -11.56
CA VAL A 15 -0.63 7.42 -10.19
C VAL A 15 -2.13 7.66 -10.02
N PHE A 16 -2.86 6.61 -9.68
CA PHE A 16 -4.25 6.72 -9.26
C PHE A 16 -4.30 6.86 -7.74
N MET A 17 -4.77 7.99 -7.26
CA MET A 17 -4.82 8.30 -5.84
C MET A 17 -6.27 8.42 -5.39
N VAL A 18 -6.66 7.67 -4.36
CA VAL A 18 -8.02 7.76 -3.79
C VAL A 18 -8.42 9.20 -3.57
N LYS A 19 -9.59 9.62 -4.10
CA LYS A 19 -10.03 11.03 -4.16
C LYS A 19 -10.02 11.74 -2.80
N VAL A 20 -10.43 11.05 -1.73
CA VAL A 20 -10.32 11.60 -0.38
C VAL A 20 -8.86 11.95 -0.03
N SER A 21 -7.93 11.02 -0.26
CA SER A 21 -6.51 11.25 0.01
C SER A 21 -5.90 12.30 -0.91
N PHE A 22 -6.32 12.36 -2.17
CA PHE A 22 -5.90 13.38 -3.14
C PHE A 22 -6.25 14.79 -2.66
N ASN A 23 -7.46 14.97 -2.11
CA ASN A 23 -7.93 16.25 -1.61
C ASN A 23 -7.31 16.63 -0.25
N GLN A 24 -7.20 15.67 0.67
CA GLN A 24 -6.68 15.90 2.02
C GLN A 24 -5.16 16.09 2.09
N LYS A 25 -4.43 15.58 1.09
CA LYS A 25 -2.95 15.54 1.10
C LYS A 25 -2.36 16.17 -0.16
N PRO A 26 -2.61 17.45 -0.44
CA PRO A 26 -2.21 18.11 -1.69
C PRO A 26 -0.70 18.12 -1.91
N TYR A 27 0.10 18.18 -0.84
CA TYR A 27 1.56 18.14 -0.93
C TYR A 27 2.10 16.83 -1.51
N ARG A 28 1.39 15.70 -1.32
CA ARG A 28 1.78 14.43 -1.95
C ARG A 28 1.65 14.49 -3.46
N LYS A 29 0.56 15.07 -3.96
CA LYS A 29 0.37 15.31 -5.39
C LYS A 29 1.44 16.23 -5.94
N LEU A 30 1.67 17.37 -5.27
CA LEU A 30 2.68 18.35 -5.69
C LEU A 30 4.06 17.70 -5.81
N MET A 31 4.47 16.93 -4.79
CA MET A 31 5.75 16.23 -4.79
C MET A 31 5.84 15.19 -5.92
N MET A 32 4.77 14.45 -6.19
CA MET A 32 4.74 13.48 -7.30
C MET A 32 4.84 14.17 -8.66
N ASN A 33 4.13 15.27 -8.86
CA ASN A 33 4.21 16.08 -10.08
C ASN A 33 5.62 16.68 -10.26
N THR A 34 6.28 17.12 -9.18
CA THR A 34 7.67 17.61 -9.23
C THR A 34 8.64 16.53 -9.73
N TRP A 35 8.32 15.27 -9.48
CA TRP A 35 9.06 14.13 -10.03
C TRP A 35 8.54 13.63 -11.38
N GLY A 36 7.74 14.43 -12.08
CA GLY A 36 7.26 14.12 -13.42
C GLY A 36 6.14 13.08 -13.49
N ALA A 37 5.51 12.71 -12.36
CA ALA A 37 4.40 11.77 -12.40
C ALA A 37 3.08 12.44 -12.71
N ASP A 38 2.24 11.81 -13.53
CA ASP A 38 0.84 12.17 -13.71
C ASP A 38 0.01 11.62 -12.56
N VAL A 39 -0.74 12.46 -11.86
CA VAL A 39 -1.51 12.05 -10.68
C VAL A 39 -3.00 12.32 -10.89
N TYR A 40 -3.78 11.26 -10.85
CA TYR A 40 -5.23 11.29 -11.04
C TYR A 40 -5.97 11.00 -9.74
N ALA A 41 -7.06 11.74 -9.49
CA ALA A 41 -8.00 11.40 -8.42
C ALA A 41 -8.86 10.21 -8.86
N SER A 42 -8.92 9.15 -8.08
CA SER A 42 -9.74 7.96 -8.35
C SER A 42 -11.02 8.01 -7.49
N PRO A 43 -12.21 7.76 -8.08
CA PRO A 43 -12.46 7.39 -9.47
C PRO A 43 -12.21 8.56 -10.45
N SER A 44 -11.70 8.23 -11.64
CA SER A 44 -11.33 9.19 -12.68
C SER A 44 -12.13 9.01 -13.97
N GLU A 45 -12.14 10.02 -14.82
CA GLU A 45 -12.80 9.95 -16.13
C GLU A 45 -11.94 9.26 -17.21
N ILE A 46 -10.67 8.98 -16.94
CA ILE A 46 -9.75 8.46 -17.96
C ILE A 46 -9.87 6.94 -18.13
N THR A 47 -10.45 6.22 -17.18
CA THR A 47 -10.65 4.77 -17.22
C THR A 47 -12.13 4.41 -17.37
N ALA A 48 -12.44 3.22 -17.87
CA ALA A 48 -13.81 2.73 -17.96
C ALA A 48 -14.39 2.45 -16.56
N ALA A 49 -13.58 1.86 -15.68
CA ALA A 49 -13.95 1.58 -14.29
C ALA A 49 -14.29 2.88 -13.54
N GLY A 50 -13.44 3.90 -13.66
CA GLY A 50 -13.65 5.21 -13.03
C GLY A 50 -14.90 5.92 -13.57
N ARG A 51 -15.10 5.96 -14.89
CA ARG A 51 -16.34 6.51 -15.49
C ARG A 51 -17.60 5.80 -15.02
N ALA A 52 -17.57 4.46 -14.94
CA ALA A 52 -18.72 3.69 -14.45
C ALA A 52 -19.06 3.99 -12.98
N ALA A 53 -18.04 4.20 -12.14
CA ALA A 53 -18.23 4.61 -10.75
C ALA A 53 -18.84 6.02 -10.65
N LEU A 54 -18.28 6.98 -11.38
CA LEU A 54 -18.75 8.38 -11.40
C LEU A 54 -20.17 8.52 -12.00
N ALA A 55 -20.53 7.67 -12.96
CA ALA A 55 -21.89 7.62 -13.51
C ALA A 55 -22.91 7.17 -12.46
N LYS A 56 -22.53 6.28 -11.53
CA LYS A 56 -23.39 5.84 -10.42
C LYS A 56 -23.44 6.86 -9.30
N ASN A 57 -22.30 7.47 -8.98
CA ASN A 57 -22.19 8.49 -7.94
C ASN A 57 -21.13 9.55 -8.33
N PRO A 58 -21.53 10.71 -8.85
CA PRO A 58 -20.62 11.78 -9.22
C PRO A 58 -19.75 12.29 -8.06
N ASN A 59 -20.23 12.13 -6.83
CA ASN A 59 -19.54 12.53 -5.60
C ASN A 59 -18.78 11.40 -4.91
N ASP A 60 -18.55 10.29 -5.62
CA ASP A 60 -17.80 9.17 -5.07
C ASP A 60 -16.44 9.63 -4.50
N SER A 61 -16.18 9.25 -3.24
CA SER A 61 -14.93 9.59 -2.53
C SER A 61 -13.76 8.70 -2.92
N GLY A 62 -14.04 7.64 -3.65
CA GLY A 62 -13.09 6.61 -4.05
C GLY A 62 -12.78 5.59 -2.95
N SER A 63 -12.25 4.45 -3.39
CA SER A 63 -11.71 3.41 -2.52
C SER A 63 -10.34 2.97 -3.02
N LEU A 64 -9.60 2.24 -2.19
CA LEU A 64 -8.32 1.66 -2.60
C LEU A 64 -8.53 0.66 -3.75
N GLY A 65 -9.54 -0.19 -3.66
CA GLY A 65 -9.87 -1.16 -4.71
C GLY A 65 -10.20 -0.50 -6.04
N MET A 66 -10.95 0.61 -6.03
CA MET A 66 -11.24 1.37 -7.26
C MET A 66 -9.95 1.94 -7.88
N ALA A 67 -9.07 2.55 -7.08
CA ALA A 67 -7.81 3.10 -7.57
C ALA A 67 -6.88 2.00 -8.15
N ILE A 68 -6.89 0.82 -7.57
CA ILE A 68 -6.17 -0.36 -8.08
C ILE A 68 -6.77 -0.81 -9.40
N SER A 69 -8.10 -0.93 -9.48
CA SER A 69 -8.80 -1.35 -10.71
C SER A 69 -8.51 -0.41 -11.88
N GLU A 70 -8.51 0.89 -11.65
CA GLU A 70 -8.15 1.88 -12.68
C GLU A 70 -6.68 1.74 -13.13
N ALA A 71 -5.76 1.53 -12.18
CA ALA A 71 -4.34 1.35 -12.51
C ALA A 71 -4.09 0.05 -13.30
N VAL A 72 -4.77 -1.03 -12.94
CA VAL A 72 -4.71 -2.32 -13.68
C VAL A 72 -5.30 -2.17 -15.07
N GLU A 73 -6.46 -1.50 -15.22
CA GLU A 73 -7.07 -1.23 -16.53
C GLU A 73 -6.09 -0.51 -17.45
N MET A 74 -5.44 0.55 -16.96
CA MET A 74 -4.45 1.29 -17.72
C MET A 74 -3.25 0.44 -18.13
N ALA A 75 -2.78 -0.44 -17.25
CA ALA A 75 -1.67 -1.34 -17.56
C ALA A 75 -2.05 -2.39 -18.63
N LEU A 76 -3.29 -2.88 -18.60
CA LEU A 76 -3.78 -3.86 -19.55
C LEU A 76 -4.07 -3.26 -20.93
N GLN A 77 -4.31 -1.96 -21.05
CA GLN A 77 -4.50 -1.29 -22.33
C GLN A 77 -3.21 -1.25 -23.17
N ASN A 78 -2.04 -1.26 -22.54
CA ASN A 78 -0.75 -1.29 -23.22
C ASN A 78 0.25 -2.25 -22.56
N PRO A 79 -0.01 -3.58 -22.60
CA PRO A 79 0.77 -4.57 -21.86
C PRO A 79 2.21 -4.75 -22.36
N GLN A 80 2.54 -4.22 -23.55
CA GLN A 80 3.91 -4.28 -24.08
C GLN A 80 4.84 -3.34 -23.32
N ASP A 81 4.37 -2.11 -23.01
CA ASP A 81 5.21 -1.05 -22.47
C ASP A 81 4.86 -0.69 -21.02
N THR A 82 3.65 -1.02 -20.55
CA THR A 82 3.17 -0.62 -19.24
C THR A 82 3.20 -1.78 -18.25
N ARG A 83 3.57 -1.47 -17.01
CA ARG A 83 3.56 -2.40 -15.89
C ARG A 83 2.83 -1.79 -14.70
N TYR A 84 2.07 -2.62 -14.02
CA TYR A 84 1.41 -2.24 -12.80
C TYR A 84 2.34 -2.47 -11.59
N CYS A 85 2.45 -1.46 -10.72
CA CYS A 85 3.21 -1.53 -9.48
C CYS A 85 2.27 -1.38 -8.29
N LEU A 86 2.00 -2.47 -7.60
CA LEU A 86 1.22 -2.47 -6.37
C LEU A 86 2.09 -2.14 -5.15
N GLY A 87 1.49 -1.47 -4.15
CA GLY A 87 2.20 -0.98 -2.97
C GLY A 87 2.39 -1.99 -1.86
N SER A 88 1.34 -2.57 -1.26
CA SER A 88 1.48 -3.12 0.09
C SER A 88 0.62 -4.33 0.48
N VAL A 89 -0.12 -4.94 -0.42
CA VAL A 89 -1.07 -6.03 -0.07
C VAL A 89 -0.65 -7.43 -0.56
N LEU A 90 0.33 -7.55 -1.43
CA LEU A 90 0.79 -8.83 -1.97
C LEU A 90 1.92 -9.45 -1.12
N ASN A 91 1.93 -10.77 -1.02
CA ASN A 91 2.88 -11.53 -0.21
C ASN A 91 4.35 -11.19 -0.49
N HIS A 92 4.73 -10.99 -1.76
CA HIS A 92 6.09 -10.62 -2.10
C HIS A 92 6.48 -9.23 -1.54
N VAL A 93 5.53 -8.29 -1.46
CA VAL A 93 5.78 -6.98 -0.86
C VAL A 93 5.95 -7.11 0.66
N LEU A 94 5.12 -7.93 1.32
CA LEU A 94 5.26 -8.24 2.74
C LEU A 94 6.65 -8.81 3.03
N LEU A 95 7.09 -9.77 2.21
CA LEU A 95 8.40 -10.41 2.34
C LEU A 95 9.55 -9.41 2.15
N HIS A 96 9.51 -8.59 1.09
CA HIS A 96 10.54 -7.59 0.85
C HIS A 96 10.64 -6.55 1.98
N GLN A 97 9.52 -6.21 2.62
CA GLN A 97 9.51 -5.26 3.73
C GLN A 97 10.17 -5.81 5.00
N THR A 98 10.36 -7.12 5.11
CA THR A 98 11.01 -7.73 6.29
C THR A 98 12.45 -7.27 6.50
N ILE A 99 13.09 -6.68 5.49
CA ILE A 99 14.40 -6.02 5.64
C ILE A 99 14.39 -4.97 6.77
N ILE A 100 13.25 -4.30 6.99
CA ILE A 100 13.09 -3.32 8.07
C ILE A 100 13.22 -4.00 9.43
N GLY A 101 12.53 -5.13 9.63
CA GLY A 101 12.60 -5.89 10.87
C GLY A 101 13.98 -6.53 11.09
N GLU A 102 14.64 -7.00 10.03
CA GLU A 102 16.00 -7.55 10.12
C GLU A 102 17.03 -6.48 10.52
N GLU A 103 16.92 -5.29 9.96
CA GLU A 103 17.75 -4.16 10.37
C GLU A 103 17.43 -3.73 11.81
N ALA A 104 16.15 -3.69 12.18
CA ALA A 104 15.73 -3.34 13.54
C ALA A 104 16.31 -4.30 14.59
N VAL A 105 16.28 -5.63 14.33
CA VAL A 105 16.89 -6.61 15.23
C VAL A 105 18.39 -6.31 15.43
N LYS A 106 19.11 -6.08 14.34
CA LYS A 106 20.57 -5.74 14.42
C LYS A 106 20.83 -4.43 15.16
N GLN A 107 19.98 -3.43 14.95
CA GLN A 107 20.09 -2.16 15.65
C GLN A 107 19.86 -2.32 17.15
N MET A 108 18.86 -3.11 17.56
CA MET A 108 18.62 -3.41 18.97
C MET A 108 19.79 -4.17 19.60
N GLU A 109 20.37 -5.13 18.88
CA GLU A 109 21.58 -5.85 19.34
C GLU A 109 22.76 -4.92 19.59
N LEU A 110 22.96 -3.88 18.77
CA LEU A 110 24.02 -2.88 18.96
C LEU A 110 23.86 -2.08 20.28
N PHE A 111 22.62 -1.92 20.74
CA PHE A 111 22.33 -1.23 22.01
C PHE A 111 22.29 -2.20 23.20
N GLY A 112 22.45 -3.49 22.98
CA GLY A 112 22.32 -4.52 24.01
C GLY A 112 20.89 -4.73 24.50
N GLU A 113 19.90 -4.31 23.68
CA GLU A 113 18.50 -4.33 23.99
C GLU A 113 17.72 -5.30 23.09
N TYR A 114 16.53 -5.72 23.54
CA TYR A 114 15.61 -6.49 22.72
C TYR A 114 14.17 -6.13 23.10
N PRO A 115 13.25 -5.91 22.13
CA PRO A 115 11.94 -5.37 22.46
C PRO A 115 11.01 -6.43 23.07
N ASP A 116 10.32 -6.07 24.14
CA ASP A 116 9.20 -6.85 24.70
C ASP A 116 7.96 -6.75 23.82
N VAL A 117 7.77 -5.60 23.18
CA VAL A 117 6.60 -5.32 22.34
C VAL A 117 7.00 -4.63 21.04
N VAL A 118 6.49 -5.15 19.91
CA VAL A 118 6.58 -4.51 18.59
C VAL A 118 5.19 -4.12 18.13
N ILE A 119 5.00 -2.86 17.78
CA ILE A 119 3.72 -2.31 17.34
C ILE A 119 3.85 -1.80 15.91
N GLY A 120 2.95 -2.23 15.02
CA GLY A 120 2.95 -1.79 13.62
C GLY A 120 1.57 -1.47 13.09
N CYS A 121 1.48 -0.49 12.18
CA CYS A 121 0.23 -0.19 11.49
C CYS A 121 -0.11 -1.30 10.49
N PHE A 122 -1.39 -1.63 10.42
CA PHE A 122 -1.92 -2.60 9.47
C PHE A 122 -2.88 -1.92 8.48
N GLY A 123 -2.34 -1.55 7.33
CA GLY A 123 -3.12 -1.16 6.15
C GLY A 123 -3.24 -2.37 5.22
N GLY A 124 -2.39 -2.48 4.20
CA GLY A 124 -2.28 -3.68 3.36
C GLY A 124 -1.42 -4.81 3.98
N GLY A 125 -0.86 -4.61 5.15
CA GLY A 125 -0.11 -5.61 5.90
C GLY A 125 1.41 -5.51 5.81
N SER A 126 1.99 -4.91 4.76
CA SER A 126 3.44 -4.92 4.55
C SER A 126 4.22 -4.14 5.60
N ASN A 127 3.68 -3.04 6.11
CA ASN A 127 4.33 -2.29 7.19
C ASN A 127 4.42 -3.14 8.48
N PHE A 128 3.32 -3.77 8.85
CA PHE A 128 3.28 -4.66 10.01
C PHE A 128 4.20 -5.88 9.83
N ALA A 129 4.08 -6.59 8.70
CA ALA A 129 4.94 -7.73 8.37
C ALA A 129 6.41 -7.32 8.36
N GLY A 130 6.72 -6.20 7.74
CA GLY A 130 8.08 -5.68 7.62
C GLY A 130 8.78 -5.49 8.94
N ILE A 131 8.11 -4.90 9.93
CA ILE A 131 8.73 -4.69 11.24
C ILE A 131 8.65 -5.93 12.14
N SER A 132 7.58 -6.75 12.05
CA SER A 132 7.29 -7.76 13.07
C SER A 132 7.82 -9.16 12.75
N PHE A 133 7.93 -9.56 11.48
CA PHE A 133 8.24 -10.94 11.11
C PHE A 133 9.61 -11.41 11.59
N SER A 134 10.61 -10.54 11.62
CA SER A 134 11.94 -10.89 12.16
C SER A 134 11.88 -11.20 13.65
N PHE A 135 11.10 -10.47 14.43
CA PHE A 135 10.90 -10.74 15.85
C PHE A 135 10.06 -11.99 16.09
N LEU A 136 9.03 -12.23 15.28
CA LEU A 136 8.25 -13.47 15.33
C LEU A 136 9.12 -14.69 14.97
N ARG A 137 9.99 -14.57 13.97
CA ARG A 137 10.97 -15.62 13.65
C ARG A 137 11.86 -15.92 14.86
N ASP A 138 12.36 -14.88 15.51
CA ASP A 138 13.22 -15.04 16.70
C ASP A 138 12.46 -15.64 17.89
N ASN A 139 11.16 -15.35 18.05
CA ASN A 139 10.32 -16.06 19.01
C ASN A 139 10.27 -17.56 18.72
N LEU A 140 10.10 -17.94 17.46
CA LEU A 140 9.98 -19.34 17.04
C LEU A 140 11.31 -20.11 17.07
N THR A 141 12.41 -19.45 16.76
CA THR A 141 13.72 -20.11 16.52
C THR A 141 14.73 -19.90 17.64
N LYS A 142 14.60 -18.82 18.42
CA LYS A 142 15.55 -18.43 19.47
C LYS A 142 14.93 -18.37 20.86
N GLY A 143 13.66 -18.76 21.01
CA GLY A 143 12.96 -18.74 22.29
C GLY A 143 12.74 -17.33 22.87
N LYS A 144 12.74 -16.29 22.03
CA LYS A 144 12.35 -14.94 22.43
C LYS A 144 10.83 -14.89 22.65
N ASN A 145 10.35 -13.88 23.34
CA ASN A 145 8.92 -13.72 23.68
C ASN A 145 8.42 -12.30 23.41
N THR A 146 8.74 -11.75 22.24
CA THR A 146 8.28 -10.44 21.82
C THR A 146 6.79 -10.50 21.47
N ARG A 147 5.99 -9.68 22.14
CA ARG A 147 4.57 -9.48 21.79
C ARG A 147 4.48 -8.59 20.55
N VAL A 148 3.70 -8.99 19.54
CA VAL A 148 3.44 -8.15 18.37
C VAL A 148 1.99 -7.68 18.35
N ILE A 149 1.79 -6.38 18.04
CA ILE A 149 0.49 -5.73 18.04
C ILE A 149 0.27 -5.07 16.68
N ALA A 150 -0.73 -5.54 15.93
CA ALA A 150 -1.20 -4.90 14.72
C ALA A 150 -2.23 -3.82 15.06
N VAL A 151 -2.05 -2.61 14.52
CA VAL A 151 -2.95 -1.48 14.74
C VAL A 151 -3.63 -1.11 13.43
N GLU A 152 -4.95 -1.14 13.42
CA GLU A 152 -5.78 -0.77 12.28
C GLU A 152 -6.70 0.41 12.60
N PRO A 153 -7.18 1.18 11.59
CA PRO A 153 -8.14 2.24 11.83
C PRO A 153 -9.52 1.68 12.21
N GLN A 154 -10.18 2.29 13.16
CA GLN A 154 -11.54 1.92 13.57
C GLN A 154 -12.56 2.03 12.43
N SER A 155 -12.34 2.95 11.49
CA SER A 155 -13.18 3.14 10.30
C SER A 155 -13.02 2.05 9.24
N CYS A 156 -11.96 1.24 9.33
CA CYS A 156 -11.68 0.14 8.39
C CYS A 156 -11.09 -1.06 9.17
N PRO A 157 -11.91 -1.75 10.01
CA PRO A 157 -11.45 -2.74 10.98
C PRO A 157 -11.33 -4.14 10.38
N LYS A 158 -10.46 -4.32 9.41
CA LYS A 158 -10.32 -5.55 8.61
C LYS A 158 -9.83 -6.78 9.38
N LEU A 159 -9.06 -6.58 10.46
CA LEU A 159 -8.54 -7.68 11.28
C LEU A 159 -9.50 -8.12 12.39
N THR A 160 -10.38 -7.22 12.85
CA THR A 160 -11.20 -7.45 14.04
C THR A 160 -12.68 -7.63 13.74
N ARG A 161 -13.23 -6.89 12.79
CA ARG A 161 -14.67 -6.86 12.49
C ARG A 161 -15.00 -6.92 11.00
N GLY A 162 -13.99 -6.85 10.14
CA GLY A 162 -14.16 -6.93 8.69
C GLY A 162 -14.49 -8.35 8.25
N GLU A 163 -15.29 -8.47 7.21
CA GLU A 163 -15.52 -9.74 6.52
C GLU A 163 -14.31 -10.09 5.66
N PHE A 164 -14.05 -11.41 5.50
CA PHE A 164 -12.98 -11.89 4.62
C PHE A 164 -13.46 -11.86 3.18
N GLN A 165 -13.37 -10.68 2.55
CA GLN A 165 -13.76 -10.43 1.17
C GLN A 165 -12.94 -9.30 0.56
N TYR A 166 -12.95 -9.20 -0.77
CA TYR A 166 -12.31 -8.08 -1.46
C TYR A 166 -12.98 -6.74 -1.12
N ASP A 167 -12.22 -5.64 -1.20
CA ASP A 167 -12.75 -4.28 -1.09
C ASP A 167 -13.91 -4.09 -2.08
N PHE A 168 -14.99 -3.46 -1.65
CA PHE A 168 -16.21 -3.29 -2.44
C PHE A 168 -16.01 -2.56 -3.79
N GLY A 169 -14.95 -1.77 -3.90
CA GLY A 169 -14.58 -1.07 -5.14
C GLY A 169 -13.54 -1.80 -5.97
N ASP A 170 -13.04 -2.95 -5.51
CA ASP A 170 -12.01 -3.72 -6.20
C ASP A 170 -12.62 -4.70 -7.21
N VAL A 171 -12.70 -4.27 -8.47
CA VAL A 171 -13.16 -5.14 -9.58
C VAL A 171 -12.01 -5.97 -10.18
N ALA A 172 -10.77 -5.74 -9.76
CA ALA A 172 -9.60 -6.49 -10.21
C ALA A 172 -9.27 -7.69 -9.30
N GLY A 173 -9.86 -7.77 -8.09
CA GLY A 173 -9.68 -8.86 -7.15
C GLY A 173 -8.29 -8.92 -6.51
N PHE A 174 -7.68 -7.77 -6.17
CA PHE A 174 -6.35 -7.67 -5.58
C PHE A 174 -6.32 -7.22 -4.12
N THR A 175 -7.41 -6.65 -3.60
CA THR A 175 -7.47 -6.13 -2.21
C THR A 175 -8.78 -6.43 -1.52
#